data_a32d79f142198d3c7e387893039b5512
#
_entry.id   a32d79f142198d3c7e387893039b5512
#
_cell.length_a   1.000
_cell.length_b   1.000
_cell.length_c   1.000
_cell.angle_alpha   90.00
_cell.angle_beta   90.00
_cell.angle_gamma   90.00
#
_symmetry.space_group_name_H-M   'P 1'
#
loop_
_entity.id
_entity.type
_entity.pdbx_description
1 polymer ?
#
loop_
_entity_poly.entity_id
_entity_poly.type
_entity_poly.pdbx_seq_one_letter_code
_entity_poly.pdbx_strand_id
1 'polypeptide(L)'
;DYNLCACIHVPSLGYIQSVKFLDYEKTPYGYKISFIAGQQMINYLKEHYEVFKEARKTLAIPELAIMDGINKLLEDKQNLKKEIEELKEENFSNIAKTLTGNRLFHIFEYDSKTLKQFCAFFNSHYDKEYIFLGKYENQLHIVFNKIGKEKFEIAKKLYGIKGGGNEFAQQGGIEYNSALVTYLEGVVNNE
;
A
#
# COMPACT_ATOMS: atom_id res chain seq x y z
N ASP A 1 29.88 9.25 -51.61
CA ASP A 1 29.87 7.95 -50.93
C ASP A 1 29.30 6.89 -51.85
N TYR A 2 30.15 5.93 -52.28
CA TYR A 2 29.71 4.81 -53.10
C TYR A 2 29.49 3.58 -52.16
N ASN A 3 28.26 3.46 -51.68
CA ASN A 3 27.88 2.29 -50.90
C ASN A 3 26.94 1.39 -51.69
N LEU A 4 27.26 0.13 -51.79
CA LEU A 4 26.36 -0.92 -52.29
C LEU A 4 25.29 -1.22 -51.23
N CYS A 5 24.33 -0.30 -51.06
CA CYS A 5 23.22 -0.47 -50.15
C CYS A 5 21.89 -0.51 -50.92
N ALA A 6 21.10 -1.55 -50.72
CA ALA A 6 19.77 -1.68 -51.30
C ALA A 6 18.68 -1.00 -50.46
N CYS A 7 19.05 -0.17 -49.47
CA CYS A 7 18.13 0.53 -48.59
C CYS A 7 17.59 1.81 -49.20
N ILE A 8 16.47 2.32 -48.69
CA ILE A 8 15.91 3.61 -49.06
C ILE A 8 16.79 4.73 -48.48
N HIS A 9 17.30 5.58 -49.30
CA HIS A 9 18.12 6.74 -48.94
C HIS A 9 17.34 8.05 -49.11
N VAL A 10 17.58 9.00 -48.22
CA VAL A 10 17.06 10.38 -48.40
C VAL A 10 17.81 11.08 -49.55
N PRO A 11 17.13 11.89 -50.34
CA PRO A 11 17.73 12.56 -51.49
C PRO A 11 18.88 13.51 -51.13
N SER A 12 18.85 14.10 -49.94
CA SER A 12 19.93 14.93 -49.41
C SER A 12 19.90 14.92 -47.87
N LEU A 13 21.02 15.25 -47.22
CA LEU A 13 21.13 15.39 -45.78
C LEU A 13 20.19 16.46 -45.21
N GLY A 14 19.78 17.43 -46.00
CA GLY A 14 18.80 18.46 -45.62
C GLY A 14 17.43 17.87 -45.21
N TYR A 15 17.07 16.70 -45.73
CA TYR A 15 15.82 16.02 -45.35
C TYR A 15 15.90 15.38 -43.95
N ILE A 16 17.09 15.11 -43.42
CA ILE A 16 17.29 14.58 -42.08
C ILE A 16 17.03 15.67 -41.03
N GLN A 17 17.27 16.94 -41.37
CA GLN A 17 17.10 18.13 -40.50
C GLN A 17 17.90 18.01 -39.21
N SER A 18 17.35 17.35 -38.20
CA SER A 18 17.98 17.11 -36.89
C SER A 18 17.83 15.66 -36.46
N VAL A 19 18.77 15.22 -35.64
CA VAL A 19 18.82 13.85 -35.08
C VAL A 19 18.86 13.96 -33.57
N LYS A 20 18.04 13.13 -32.89
CA LYS A 20 18.07 12.97 -31.45
C LYS A 20 18.45 11.54 -31.11
N PHE A 21 19.52 11.38 -30.37
CA PHE A 21 19.83 10.10 -29.72
C PHE A 21 18.86 9.85 -28.59
N LEU A 22 18.28 8.65 -28.55
CA LEU A 22 17.31 8.24 -27.53
C LEU A 22 18.00 7.41 -26.46
N ASP A 23 18.69 6.35 -26.88
CA ASP A 23 19.30 5.40 -25.96
C ASP A 23 20.40 4.59 -26.66
N TYR A 24 21.22 3.86 -25.87
CA TYR A 24 22.16 2.88 -26.38
C TYR A 24 22.14 1.62 -25.51
N GLU A 25 22.30 0.48 -26.13
CA GLU A 25 22.34 -0.84 -25.52
C GLU A 25 23.67 -1.54 -25.86
N LYS A 26 24.35 -2.09 -24.86
CA LYS A 26 25.56 -2.89 -25.10
C LYS A 26 25.15 -4.27 -25.58
N THR A 27 25.71 -4.68 -26.70
CA THR A 27 25.50 -6.02 -27.29
C THR A 27 26.82 -6.81 -27.32
N PRO A 28 26.80 -8.13 -27.55
CA PRO A 28 28.03 -8.92 -27.69
C PRO A 28 28.96 -8.45 -28.80
N TYR A 29 28.43 -7.72 -29.79
CA TYR A 29 29.18 -7.29 -31.01
C TYR A 29 29.44 -5.78 -31.03
N GLY A 30 29.13 -5.03 -29.95
CA GLY A 30 29.31 -3.57 -29.90
C GLY A 30 28.15 -2.88 -29.20
N TYR A 31 27.69 -1.77 -29.76
CA TYR A 31 26.60 -0.98 -29.22
C TYR A 31 25.47 -0.83 -30.23
N LYS A 32 24.24 -1.04 -29.81
CA LYS A 32 23.04 -0.69 -30.53
C LYS A 32 22.61 0.73 -30.10
N ILE A 33 22.57 1.65 -31.05
CA ILE A 33 22.20 3.04 -30.79
C ILE A 33 20.80 3.28 -31.38
N SER A 34 19.88 3.79 -30.56
CA SER A 34 18.55 4.18 -30.97
C SER A 34 18.48 5.70 -31.17
N PHE A 35 17.98 6.14 -32.31
CA PHE A 35 17.82 7.57 -32.62
C PHE A 35 16.59 7.82 -33.48
N ILE A 36 16.15 9.06 -33.50
CA ILE A 36 15.07 9.59 -34.37
C ILE A 36 15.58 10.78 -35.14
N ALA A 37 15.02 10.98 -36.34
CA ALA A 37 15.43 12.08 -37.21
C ALA A 37 14.24 12.67 -38.01
N GLY A 38 14.40 13.87 -38.53
CA GLY A 38 13.43 14.52 -39.40
C GLY A 38 12.05 14.67 -38.73
N GLN A 39 11.00 14.35 -39.48
CA GLN A 39 9.61 14.50 -39.02
C GLN A 39 9.29 13.69 -37.75
N GLN A 40 9.94 12.55 -37.56
CA GLN A 40 9.74 11.74 -36.35
C GLN A 40 10.21 12.50 -35.09
N MET A 41 11.30 13.27 -35.19
CA MET A 41 11.77 14.09 -34.08
C MET A 41 10.76 15.20 -33.73
N ILE A 42 10.16 15.82 -34.73
CA ILE A 42 9.14 16.87 -34.51
C ILE A 42 7.91 16.27 -33.79
N ASN A 43 7.47 15.11 -34.24
CA ASN A 43 6.34 14.42 -33.61
C ASN A 43 6.66 14.03 -32.18
N TYR A 44 7.84 13.46 -31.92
CA TYR A 44 8.34 13.14 -30.59
C TYR A 44 8.35 14.37 -29.66
N LEU A 45 8.86 15.52 -30.15
CA LEU A 45 8.87 16.75 -29.35
C LEU A 45 7.46 17.27 -29.04
N LYS A 46 6.51 17.17 -29.99
CA LYS A 46 5.13 17.57 -29.78
C LYS A 46 4.46 16.72 -28.70
N GLU A 47 4.60 15.38 -28.76
CA GLU A 47 4.03 14.45 -27.78
C GLU A 47 4.58 14.72 -26.39
N HIS A 48 5.91 14.89 -26.28
CA HIS A 48 6.55 15.17 -24.99
C HIS A 48 6.15 16.53 -24.43
N TYR A 49 6.01 17.54 -25.30
CA TYR A 49 5.56 18.86 -24.88
C TYR A 49 4.15 18.85 -24.30
N GLU A 50 3.21 18.09 -24.89
CA GLU A 50 1.86 17.97 -24.31
C GLU A 50 1.89 17.29 -22.93
N VAL A 51 2.73 16.26 -22.71
CA VAL A 51 2.92 15.64 -21.40
C VAL A 51 3.46 16.64 -20.37
N PHE A 52 4.48 17.44 -20.74
CA PHE A 52 5.02 18.49 -19.88
C PHE A 52 3.98 19.56 -19.54
N LYS A 53 3.21 19.97 -20.52
CA LYS A 53 2.13 20.95 -20.36
C LYS A 53 1.06 20.46 -19.40
N GLU A 54 0.67 19.19 -19.48
CA GLU A 54 -0.30 18.58 -18.58
C GLU A 54 0.27 18.45 -17.16
N ALA A 55 1.50 17.99 -17.01
CA ALA A 55 2.19 17.91 -15.72
C ALA A 55 2.27 19.29 -15.04
N ARG A 56 2.65 20.33 -15.78
CA ARG A 56 2.68 21.71 -15.31
C ARG A 56 1.32 22.20 -14.85
N LYS A 57 0.26 21.90 -15.61
CA LYS A 57 -1.10 22.27 -15.28
C LYS A 57 -1.58 21.57 -14.00
N THR A 58 -1.31 20.27 -13.90
CA THR A 58 -1.70 19.45 -12.73
C THR A 58 -0.97 19.90 -11.46
N LEU A 59 0.31 20.21 -11.56
CA LEU A 59 1.11 20.66 -10.44
C LEU A 59 0.96 22.15 -10.13
N ALA A 60 0.33 22.93 -11.03
CA ALA A 60 0.18 24.39 -10.96
C ALA A 60 1.51 25.13 -10.76
N ILE A 61 2.59 24.68 -11.43
CA ILE A 61 3.95 25.22 -11.32
C ILE A 61 4.56 25.53 -12.71
N PRO A 62 5.62 26.36 -12.77
CA PRO A 62 6.37 26.58 -14.01
C PRO A 62 7.00 25.28 -14.53
N GLU A 63 7.20 25.21 -15.86
CA GLU A 63 7.73 24.02 -16.54
C GLU A 63 9.10 23.56 -15.98
N LEU A 64 10.02 24.50 -15.76
CA LEU A 64 11.35 24.20 -15.22
C LEU A 64 11.35 23.75 -13.77
N ALA A 65 10.24 23.96 -13.02
CA ALA A 65 10.09 23.58 -11.62
C ALA A 65 9.32 22.24 -11.44
N ILE A 66 9.02 21.51 -12.51
CA ILE A 66 8.26 20.24 -12.44
C ILE A 66 8.96 19.23 -11.51
N MET A 67 10.28 19.07 -11.62
CA MET A 67 11.03 18.14 -10.77
C MET A 67 11.02 18.54 -9.30
N ASP A 68 11.13 19.82 -9.01
CA ASP A 68 11.04 20.35 -7.64
C ASP A 68 9.64 20.10 -7.04
N GLY A 69 8.60 20.31 -7.86
CA GLY A 69 7.23 20.00 -7.47
C GLY A 69 6.99 18.51 -7.17
N ILE A 70 7.54 17.63 -7.99
CA ILE A 70 7.48 16.18 -7.77
C ILE A 70 8.23 15.80 -6.49
N ASN A 71 9.45 16.30 -6.28
CA ASN A 71 10.23 16.04 -5.08
C ASN A 71 9.52 16.50 -3.82
N LYS A 72 8.93 17.70 -3.86
CA LYS A 72 8.11 18.22 -2.75
C LYS A 72 6.91 17.32 -2.44
N LEU A 73 6.17 16.86 -3.46
CA LEU A 73 5.04 15.94 -3.26
C LEU A 73 5.49 14.61 -2.64
N LEU A 74 6.66 14.09 -3.01
CA LEU A 74 7.22 12.87 -2.43
C LEU A 74 7.61 13.08 -0.97
N GLU A 75 8.17 14.23 -0.63
CA GLU A 75 8.51 14.62 0.75
C GLU A 75 7.24 14.79 1.60
N ASP A 76 6.26 15.55 1.12
CA ASP A 76 4.97 15.75 1.80
C ASP A 76 4.27 14.41 2.04
N LYS A 77 4.29 13.49 1.05
CA LYS A 77 3.76 12.13 1.22
C LYS A 77 4.47 11.35 2.33
N GLN A 78 5.79 11.49 2.44
CA GLN A 78 6.54 10.81 3.51
C GLN A 78 6.22 11.42 4.88
N ASN A 79 6.13 12.74 4.97
CA ASN A 79 5.79 13.44 6.21
C ASN A 79 4.37 13.09 6.68
N LEU A 80 3.39 13.11 5.77
CA LEU A 80 2.02 12.70 6.07
C LEU A 80 1.93 11.24 6.54
N LYS A 81 2.72 10.34 5.98
CA LYS A 81 2.77 8.94 6.46
C LYS A 81 3.29 8.83 7.88
N LYS A 82 4.34 9.60 8.23
CA LYS A 82 4.88 9.61 9.60
C LYS A 82 3.84 10.17 10.58
N GLU A 83 3.22 11.29 10.24
CA GLU A 83 2.17 11.91 11.06
C GLU A 83 0.99 10.96 11.29
N ILE A 84 0.55 10.23 10.25
CA ILE A 84 -0.51 9.23 10.38
C ILE A 84 -0.10 8.09 11.34
N GLU A 85 1.13 7.61 11.28
CA GLU A 85 1.58 6.56 12.21
C GLU A 85 1.71 7.08 13.65
N GLU A 86 2.22 8.29 13.85
CA GLU A 86 2.27 8.93 15.18
C GLU A 86 0.88 9.13 15.78
N LEU A 87 -0.07 9.65 15.00
CA LEU A 87 -1.45 9.82 15.45
C LEU A 87 -2.15 8.49 15.76
N LYS A 88 -1.84 7.43 15.01
CA LYS A 88 -2.34 6.09 15.30
C LYS A 88 -1.78 5.55 16.61
N GLU A 89 -0.48 5.69 16.86
CA GLU A 89 0.14 5.24 18.11
C GLU A 89 -0.43 5.99 19.31
N GLU A 90 -0.62 7.30 19.21
CA GLU A 90 -1.27 8.09 20.23
C GLU A 90 -2.70 7.62 20.50
N ASN A 91 -3.50 7.43 19.44
CA ASN A 91 -4.86 6.90 19.56
C ASN A 91 -4.88 5.50 20.19
N PHE A 92 -4.00 4.60 19.78
CA PHE A 92 -3.87 3.26 20.34
C PHE A 92 -3.49 3.31 21.83
N SER A 93 -2.57 4.20 22.21
CA SER A 93 -2.19 4.41 23.61
C SER A 93 -3.38 4.91 24.45
N ASN A 94 -4.13 5.86 23.94
CA ASN A 94 -5.30 6.40 24.64
C ASN A 94 -6.39 5.33 24.82
N ILE A 95 -6.70 4.56 23.81
CA ILE A 95 -7.65 3.44 23.91
C ILE A 95 -7.15 2.36 24.86
N ALA A 96 -5.88 1.95 24.73
CA ALA A 96 -5.31 0.90 25.59
C ALA A 96 -5.39 1.23 27.07
N LYS A 97 -5.24 2.52 27.46
CA LYS A 97 -5.39 2.98 28.85
C LYS A 97 -6.80 2.83 29.39
N THR A 98 -7.82 2.82 28.53
CA THR A 98 -9.22 2.61 28.96
C THR A 98 -9.56 1.16 29.22
N LEU A 99 -8.75 0.24 28.69
CA LEU A 99 -8.98 -1.20 28.81
C LEU A 99 -8.44 -1.72 30.16
N THR A 100 -9.35 -1.87 31.13
CA THR A 100 -9.04 -2.33 32.49
C THR A 100 -9.35 -3.82 32.68
N GLY A 101 -8.62 -4.50 33.59
CA GLY A 101 -8.78 -5.93 33.86
C GLY A 101 -7.62 -6.77 33.29
N ASN A 102 -7.58 -8.05 33.66
CA ASN A 102 -6.56 -9.00 33.20
C ASN A 102 -7.02 -9.77 31.97
N ARG A 103 -8.32 -9.98 31.81
CA ARG A 103 -8.98 -10.52 30.63
C ARG A 103 -9.84 -9.44 30.00
N LEU A 104 -9.74 -9.27 28.70
CA LEU A 104 -10.38 -8.17 27.99
C LEU A 104 -11.23 -8.69 26.83
N PHE A 105 -12.44 -8.16 26.75
CA PHE A 105 -13.28 -8.27 25.55
C PHE A 105 -13.61 -6.87 25.07
N HIS A 106 -13.34 -6.58 23.80
CA HIS A 106 -13.70 -5.27 23.26
C HIS A 106 -13.98 -5.34 21.75
N ILE A 107 -14.88 -4.51 21.31
CA ILE A 107 -15.27 -4.35 19.90
C ILE A 107 -14.84 -2.96 19.44
N PHE A 108 -14.01 -2.93 18.41
CA PHE A 108 -13.54 -1.70 17.79
C PHE A 108 -14.20 -1.51 16.44
N GLU A 109 -14.36 -0.27 16.00
CA GLU A 109 -14.70 0.06 14.61
C GLU A 109 -13.45 0.08 13.74
N TYR A 110 -12.76 -1.05 13.68
CA TYR A 110 -11.50 -1.24 12.96
C TYR A 110 -11.64 -2.27 11.84
N ASP A 111 -11.00 -1.98 10.71
CA ASP A 111 -10.73 -2.99 9.70
C ASP A 111 -9.68 -4.00 10.18
N SER A 112 -9.52 -5.10 9.44
CA SER A 112 -8.58 -6.16 9.77
C SER A 112 -7.14 -5.67 9.96
N LYS A 113 -6.70 -4.70 9.16
CA LYS A 113 -5.34 -4.16 9.20
C LYS A 113 -5.12 -3.32 10.46
N THR A 114 -6.03 -2.42 10.74
CA THR A 114 -5.96 -1.53 11.92
C THR A 114 -6.07 -2.32 13.20
N LEU A 115 -6.97 -3.33 13.25
CA LEU A 115 -7.08 -4.23 14.40
C LEU A 115 -5.75 -4.97 14.67
N LYS A 116 -5.11 -5.50 13.64
CA LYS A 116 -3.80 -6.16 13.78
C LYS A 116 -2.70 -5.22 14.27
N GLN A 117 -2.67 -3.99 13.76
CA GLN A 117 -1.74 -2.96 14.22
C GLN A 117 -1.99 -2.62 15.69
N PHE A 118 -3.25 -2.46 16.10
CA PHE A 118 -3.61 -2.24 17.50
C PHE A 118 -3.19 -3.43 18.39
N CYS A 119 -3.47 -4.66 17.98
CA CYS A 119 -3.08 -5.85 18.73
C CYS A 119 -1.55 -5.96 18.87
N ALA A 120 -0.79 -5.65 17.84
CA ALA A 120 0.67 -5.63 17.89
C ALA A 120 1.18 -4.56 18.87
N PHE A 121 0.65 -3.34 18.79
CA PHE A 121 0.93 -2.27 19.74
C PHE A 121 0.56 -2.69 21.17
N PHE A 122 -0.63 -3.25 21.39
CA PHE A 122 -1.10 -3.67 22.70
C PHE A 122 -0.20 -4.74 23.31
N ASN A 123 0.18 -5.76 22.53
CA ASN A 123 1.06 -6.85 22.98
C ASN A 123 2.48 -6.37 23.33
N SER A 124 2.96 -5.27 22.72
CA SER A 124 4.28 -4.71 23.05
C SER A 124 4.31 -3.92 24.38
N HIS A 125 3.13 -3.49 24.86
CA HIS A 125 3.02 -2.67 26.06
C HIS A 125 2.29 -3.36 27.24
N TYR A 126 1.44 -4.35 26.95
CA TYR A 126 0.57 -4.99 27.92
C TYR A 126 0.61 -6.51 27.80
N ASP A 127 0.83 -7.19 28.92
CA ASP A 127 0.80 -8.66 29.00
C ASP A 127 -0.55 -9.13 29.53
N LYS A 128 -1.59 -9.07 28.68
CA LYS A 128 -2.96 -9.41 29.03
C LYS A 128 -3.57 -10.46 28.10
N GLU A 129 -4.57 -11.20 28.60
CA GLU A 129 -5.43 -12.07 27.80
C GLU A 129 -6.56 -11.24 27.17
N TYR A 130 -6.86 -11.45 25.90
CA TYR A 130 -7.95 -10.73 25.26
C TYR A 130 -8.60 -11.44 24.08
N ILE A 131 -9.86 -11.07 23.83
CA ILE A 131 -10.57 -11.24 22.56
C ILE A 131 -10.92 -9.84 22.05
N PHE A 132 -10.25 -9.41 21.00
CA PHE A 132 -10.54 -8.14 20.34
C PHE A 132 -11.22 -8.39 19.00
N LEU A 133 -12.29 -7.64 18.78
CA LEU A 133 -13.09 -7.69 17.57
C LEU A 133 -12.96 -6.37 16.80
N GLY A 134 -12.70 -6.46 15.52
CA GLY A 134 -12.79 -5.33 14.59
C GLY A 134 -14.05 -5.45 13.75
N LYS A 135 -14.97 -4.54 13.92
CA LYS A 135 -16.18 -4.45 13.11
C LYS A 135 -15.99 -3.37 12.05
N TYR A 136 -16.03 -3.78 10.79
CA TYR A 136 -15.96 -2.86 9.66
C TYR A 136 -16.97 -3.27 8.59
N GLU A 137 -17.88 -2.36 8.26
CA GLU A 137 -19.04 -2.67 7.41
C GLU A 137 -19.82 -3.90 7.94
N ASN A 138 -19.99 -4.93 7.11
CA ASN A 138 -20.63 -6.20 7.49
C ASN A 138 -19.63 -7.31 7.84
N GLN A 139 -18.35 -6.97 8.08
CA GLN A 139 -17.30 -7.94 8.41
C GLN A 139 -16.90 -7.81 9.88
N LEU A 140 -16.66 -8.96 10.51
CA LEU A 140 -16.14 -9.05 11.85
C LEU A 140 -14.77 -9.77 11.80
N HIS A 141 -13.74 -9.06 12.22
CA HIS A 141 -12.40 -9.62 12.41
C HIS A 141 -12.16 -9.90 13.88
N ILE A 142 -11.60 -11.06 14.19
CA ILE A 142 -11.48 -11.56 15.54
C ILE A 142 -10.02 -11.87 15.81
N VAL A 143 -9.51 -11.42 16.95
CA VAL A 143 -8.17 -11.76 17.44
C VAL A 143 -8.28 -12.24 18.86
N PHE A 144 -7.83 -13.48 19.11
CA PHE A 144 -7.62 -14.07 20.43
C PHE A 144 -6.15 -13.97 20.78
N ASN A 145 -5.85 -13.59 22.01
CA ASN A 145 -4.51 -13.63 22.56
C ASN A 145 -4.53 -14.31 23.93
N LYS A 146 -3.75 -15.40 24.08
CA LYS A 146 -3.57 -16.19 25.31
C LYS A 146 -4.82 -16.84 25.91
N ILE A 147 -6.00 -16.74 25.30
CA ILE A 147 -7.28 -17.31 25.80
C ILE A 147 -7.44 -18.80 25.48
N GLY A 148 -6.48 -19.39 24.78
CA GLY A 148 -6.48 -20.81 24.45
C GLY A 148 -7.07 -21.12 23.07
N LYS A 149 -6.35 -21.96 22.35
CA LYS A 149 -6.70 -22.40 21.00
C LYS A 149 -8.02 -23.16 20.94
N GLU A 150 -8.32 -23.94 21.97
CA GLU A 150 -9.54 -24.76 22.02
C GLU A 150 -10.81 -23.90 21.92
N LYS A 151 -10.85 -22.78 22.64
CA LYS A 151 -12.00 -21.85 22.62
C LYS A 151 -12.20 -21.23 21.24
N PHE A 152 -11.12 -20.91 20.56
CA PHE A 152 -11.19 -20.42 19.19
C PHE A 152 -11.70 -21.51 18.22
N GLU A 153 -11.23 -22.75 18.34
CA GLU A 153 -11.66 -23.85 17.46
C GLU A 153 -13.14 -24.22 17.71
N ILE A 154 -13.63 -24.11 18.94
CA ILE A 154 -15.07 -24.27 19.25
C ILE A 154 -15.88 -23.17 18.55
N ALA A 155 -15.50 -21.89 18.70
CA ALA A 155 -16.16 -20.77 18.04
C ALA A 155 -16.14 -20.92 16.52
N LYS A 156 -15.01 -21.35 15.97
CA LYS A 156 -14.82 -21.62 14.54
C LYS A 156 -15.78 -22.69 14.02
N LYS A 157 -15.94 -23.80 14.75
CA LYS A 157 -16.87 -24.87 14.38
C LYS A 157 -18.34 -24.44 14.48
N LEU A 158 -18.71 -23.70 15.51
CA LEU A 158 -20.07 -23.26 15.76
C LEU A 158 -20.55 -22.19 14.78
N TYR A 159 -19.68 -21.27 14.42
CA TYR A 159 -20.06 -20.08 13.66
C TYR A 159 -19.42 -20.00 12.26
N GLY A 160 -18.52 -20.90 11.91
CA GLY A 160 -17.90 -20.90 10.59
C GLY A 160 -16.82 -19.83 10.38
N ILE A 161 -16.09 -19.44 11.43
CA ILE A 161 -15.01 -18.44 11.35
C ILE A 161 -13.92 -18.95 10.39
N LYS A 162 -13.51 -18.13 9.45
CA LYS A 162 -12.39 -18.42 8.53
C LYS A 162 -11.10 -17.87 9.12
N GLY A 163 -10.22 -18.75 9.58
CA GLY A 163 -8.96 -18.31 10.18
C GLY A 163 -8.24 -19.43 10.93
N GLY A 164 -7.21 -19.05 11.67
CA GLY A 164 -6.39 -19.95 12.47
C GLY A 164 -5.26 -19.18 13.19
N GLY A 165 -4.34 -19.92 13.75
CA GLY A 165 -3.21 -19.36 14.49
C GLY A 165 -2.42 -20.45 15.22
N ASN A 166 -1.55 -20.03 16.14
CA ASN A 166 -0.78 -20.91 17.01
C ASN A 166 -1.44 -21.05 18.41
N GLU A 167 -0.74 -21.63 19.37
CA GLU A 167 -1.27 -21.80 20.74
C GLU A 167 -1.52 -20.47 21.47
N PHE A 168 -0.76 -19.43 21.13
CA PHE A 168 -0.79 -18.14 21.83
C PHE A 168 -1.70 -17.11 21.18
N ALA A 169 -1.82 -17.14 19.86
CA ALA A 169 -2.59 -16.14 19.12
C ALA A 169 -3.37 -16.78 17.96
N GLN A 170 -4.67 -16.53 17.90
CA GLN A 170 -5.55 -16.95 16.82
C GLN A 170 -6.26 -15.74 16.24
N GLN A 171 -6.52 -15.78 14.93
CA GLN A 171 -7.25 -14.73 14.23
C GLN A 171 -8.19 -15.31 13.17
N GLY A 172 -9.28 -14.63 12.93
CA GLY A 172 -10.23 -15.04 11.89
C GLY A 172 -11.13 -13.92 11.46
N GLY A 173 -11.91 -14.21 10.43
CA GLY A 173 -12.90 -13.29 9.90
C GLY A 173 -14.20 -14.01 9.57
N ILE A 174 -15.32 -13.30 9.69
CA ILE A 174 -16.66 -13.76 9.39
C ILE A 174 -17.55 -12.56 9.09
N GLU A 175 -18.69 -12.76 8.44
CA GLU A 175 -19.74 -11.75 8.43
C GLU A 175 -20.27 -11.47 9.84
N TYR A 176 -20.71 -10.23 10.07
CA TYR A 176 -21.17 -9.81 11.37
C TYR A 176 -22.29 -10.71 11.92
N ASN A 177 -22.09 -11.24 13.10
CA ASN A 177 -23.03 -12.13 13.78
C ASN A 177 -23.12 -11.77 15.27
N SER A 178 -24.27 -11.27 15.72
CA SER A 178 -24.50 -10.85 17.10
C SER A 178 -24.43 -12.02 18.10
N ALA A 179 -24.89 -13.22 17.71
CA ALA A 179 -24.83 -14.39 18.58
C ALA A 179 -23.38 -14.82 18.84
N LEU A 180 -22.51 -14.71 17.84
CA LEU A 180 -21.07 -14.93 18.02
C LEU A 180 -20.46 -13.92 18.99
N VAL A 181 -20.81 -12.64 18.86
CA VAL A 181 -20.32 -11.58 19.76
C VAL A 181 -20.68 -11.90 21.22
N THR A 182 -21.95 -12.22 21.48
CA THR A 182 -22.41 -12.60 22.82
C THR A 182 -21.72 -13.86 23.36
N TYR A 183 -21.51 -14.87 22.50
CA TYR A 183 -20.76 -16.06 22.86
C TYR A 183 -19.31 -15.74 23.26
N LEU A 184 -18.62 -14.91 22.47
CA LEU A 184 -17.23 -14.54 22.74
C LEU A 184 -17.06 -13.69 24.00
N GLU A 185 -18.02 -12.82 24.28
CA GLU A 185 -18.07 -12.06 25.52
C GLU A 185 -18.23 -12.99 26.73
N GLY A 186 -19.10 -14.01 26.62
CA GLY A 186 -19.27 -15.04 27.64
C GLY A 186 -18.01 -15.87 27.87
N VAL A 187 -17.21 -16.13 26.85
CA VAL A 187 -15.91 -16.86 26.97
C VAL A 187 -14.91 -16.08 27.84
N VAL A 188 -14.96 -14.77 27.87
CA VAL A 188 -14.06 -13.94 28.68
C VAL A 188 -14.58 -13.79 30.12
N ASN A 189 -15.92 -13.69 30.31
CA ASN A 189 -16.53 -13.36 31.59
C ASN A 189 -16.83 -14.58 32.46
N ASN A 190 -16.87 -15.82 31.92
CA ASN A 190 -17.33 -17.03 32.66
C ASN A 190 -16.19 -17.91 33.18
N GLU A 191 -15.01 -17.38 33.40
CA GLU A 191 -13.87 -17.96 34.11
C GLU A 191 -13.27 -16.92 35.06
#